data_4ddda6610a68c665e92e55a20d32563d
#
_entry.id   4ddda6610a68c665e92e55a20d32563d
#
_cell.length_a   1.000
_cell.length_b   1.000
_cell.length_c   1.000
_cell.angle_alpha   90.00
_cell.angle_beta   90.00
_cell.angle_gamma   90.00
#
_symmetry.space_group_name_H-M   'P 1'
#
loop_
_entity.id
_entity.type
_entity.pdbx_description
1 polymer ?
#
loop_
_entity_poly.entity_id
_entity_poly.type
_entity_poly.pdbx_seq_one_letter_code
_entity_poly.pdbx_strand_id
1 'polypeptide(L)'
;MSDKIKIPNDNISALLGAIDKKFEDQEDFLDIVQWNLRWFNAMQKDREEKIKQVLSVLNSDIFVFQEIEEKSLDNIAKTLSDEGLGSYRTAYGTTGGQQRIAIMWDMEWVRSKDDIKELFGKNAVTIPSGKDVFPRLPLWSYFYCKSTVSNKRGFDFQLVGLHLKSQMDKSGIGEDELQRTLAAVKLSDWLMKDASNLDSDTILLGDWNEPPEAPAWESFRRLEKEKKVKFLKINDQSNFSHLYYRNRNNPGSLLDLKVITSPYAKELNKVGGTIRWLALDDLLKSNKAAGVVKKIINEIKKEITDHMPVLTRFGLDQKKK
;
A
#
# COMPACT_ATOMS: atom_id res chain seq x y z
N MET A 1 39.29 -0.25 -2.67
CA MET A 1 38.30 -1.22 -2.15
C MET A 1 37.11 -0.43 -1.69
N SER A 2 35.98 -0.54 -2.37
CA SER A 2 34.77 0.17 -1.95
C SER A 2 34.17 -0.63 -0.80
N ASP A 3 34.23 -0.07 0.40
CA ASP A 3 33.47 -0.59 1.53
C ASP A 3 31.99 -0.66 1.12
N LYS A 4 31.54 -1.86 0.78
CA LYS A 4 30.12 -2.14 0.60
C LYS A 4 29.50 -1.88 1.97
N ILE A 5 28.79 -0.77 2.09
CA ILE A 5 27.96 -0.51 3.26
C ILE A 5 26.90 -1.62 3.26
N LYS A 6 27.19 -2.70 3.97
CA LYS A 6 26.16 -3.67 4.29
C LYS A 6 25.11 -2.93 5.11
N ILE A 7 23.88 -2.91 4.63
CA ILE A 7 22.74 -2.62 5.52
C ILE A 7 22.77 -3.78 6.50
N PRO A 8 23.14 -3.57 7.78
CA PRO A 8 23.24 -4.69 8.70
C PRO A 8 21.84 -5.32 8.85
N ASN A 9 21.75 -6.64 8.90
CA ASN A 9 20.51 -7.35 9.21
C ASN A 9 19.87 -6.86 10.52
N ASP A 10 20.69 -6.40 11.47
CA ASP A 10 20.26 -5.77 12.73
C ASP A 10 19.46 -4.48 12.55
N ASN A 11 19.58 -3.79 11.41
CA ASN A 11 18.83 -2.55 11.15
C ASN A 11 17.36 -2.81 10.77
N ILE A 12 16.99 -4.03 10.39
CA ILE A 12 15.58 -4.38 10.24
C ILE A 12 14.92 -4.37 11.61
N SER A 13 15.52 -4.96 12.62
CA SER A 13 15.04 -4.87 14.00
C SER A 13 14.99 -3.43 14.52
N ALA A 14 15.96 -2.60 14.15
CA ALA A 14 15.97 -1.17 14.50
C ALA A 14 14.93 -0.35 13.71
N LEU A 15 14.65 -0.71 12.46
CA LEU A 15 13.53 -0.17 11.67
C LEU A 15 12.20 -0.39 12.38
N LEU A 16 12.07 -1.56 12.96
CA LEU A 16 10.86 -2.06 13.56
C LEU A 16 10.70 -1.58 15.02
N GLY A 17 11.81 -1.27 15.69
CA GLY A 17 11.79 -0.54 16.95
C GLY A 17 11.33 0.92 16.80
N ALA A 18 11.32 1.46 15.58
CA ALA A 18 10.70 2.74 15.24
C ALA A 18 9.19 2.61 14.96
N ILE A 19 8.67 1.41 14.78
CA ILE A 19 7.23 1.17 14.90
C ILE A 19 6.92 1.45 16.36
N ASP A 20 6.28 2.60 16.60
CA ASP A 20 5.86 3.02 17.94
C ASP A 20 5.22 1.80 18.63
N LYS A 21 5.60 1.52 19.89
CA LYS A 21 5.03 0.43 20.68
C LYS A 21 3.49 0.42 20.74
N LYS A 22 2.85 1.51 20.35
CA LYS A 22 1.41 1.60 20.08
C LYS A 22 0.91 0.69 18.96
N PHE A 23 1.79 0.19 18.09
CA PHE A 23 1.46 -0.74 17.02
C PHE A 23 1.72 -2.20 17.38
N GLU A 24 2.29 -2.47 18.56
CA GLU A 24 2.39 -3.84 19.04
C GLU A 24 0.97 -4.39 19.19
N ASP A 25 0.75 -5.48 18.50
CA ASP A 25 -0.35 -6.42 18.49
C ASP A 25 -1.45 -6.11 19.55
N GLN A 26 -2.51 -5.47 19.09
CA GLN A 26 -3.70 -5.25 19.91
C GLN A 26 -4.87 -5.93 19.19
N GLU A 27 -5.40 -6.96 19.77
CA GLU A 27 -6.49 -7.82 19.26
C GLU A 27 -7.76 -7.06 18.80
N ASP A 28 -7.89 -5.78 19.10
CA ASP A 28 -9.04 -4.93 18.79
C ASP A 28 -8.84 -4.08 17.50
N PHE A 29 -7.83 -4.37 16.68
CA PHE A 29 -7.52 -3.58 15.51
C PHE A 29 -7.43 -4.45 14.25
N LEU A 30 -7.70 -3.83 13.10
CA LEU A 30 -7.39 -4.34 11.78
C LEU A 30 -6.18 -3.55 11.23
N ASP A 31 -5.09 -4.24 10.98
CA ASP A 31 -3.89 -3.66 10.41
C ASP A 31 -3.78 -3.98 8.90
N ILE A 32 -3.68 -2.93 8.10
CA ILE A 32 -3.51 -3.04 6.66
C ILE A 32 -2.24 -2.33 6.23
N VAL A 33 -1.32 -3.08 5.63
CA VAL A 33 -0.10 -2.56 5.03
C VAL A 33 -0.21 -2.57 3.52
N GLN A 34 0.13 -1.46 2.87
CA GLN A 34 0.38 -1.43 1.43
C GLN A 34 1.87 -1.21 1.17
N TRP A 35 2.40 -1.88 0.12
CA TRP A 35 3.81 -1.77 -0.20
C TRP A 35 4.09 -2.08 -1.69
N ASN A 36 4.60 -1.13 -2.43
CA ASN A 36 5.11 -1.37 -3.77
C ASN A 36 6.50 -2.03 -3.65
N LEU A 37 6.63 -3.25 -4.18
CA LEU A 37 7.85 -4.06 -4.10
C LEU A 37 8.71 -3.99 -5.36
N ARG A 38 8.47 -3.06 -6.24
CA ARG A 38 9.32 -2.74 -7.39
C ARG A 38 9.84 -3.97 -8.12
N TRP A 39 9.05 -4.52 -9.04
CA TRP A 39 9.41 -5.68 -9.88
C TRP A 39 9.88 -6.90 -9.08
N PHE A 40 9.19 -7.19 -7.98
CA PHE A 40 9.54 -8.34 -7.15
C PHE A 40 9.11 -9.66 -7.80
N ASN A 41 10.05 -10.63 -7.83
CA ASN A 41 9.80 -12.00 -8.28
C ASN A 41 10.52 -13.02 -7.41
N ALA A 42 10.06 -14.27 -7.45
CA ALA A 42 10.54 -15.37 -6.61
C ALA A 42 12.00 -15.78 -6.86
N MET A 43 12.65 -15.27 -7.91
CA MET A 43 14.07 -15.57 -8.21
C MET A 43 15.03 -14.68 -7.41
N GLN A 44 14.53 -13.59 -6.83
CA GLN A 44 15.31 -12.61 -6.06
C GLN A 44 15.46 -13.04 -4.59
N LYS A 45 16.10 -14.16 -4.33
CA LYS A 45 16.15 -14.80 -3.00
C LYS A 45 16.65 -13.91 -1.86
N ASP A 46 17.74 -13.17 -2.07
CA ASP A 46 18.27 -12.25 -1.05
C ASP A 46 17.27 -11.14 -0.69
N ARG A 47 16.53 -10.71 -1.69
CA ARG A 47 15.50 -9.68 -1.54
C ARG A 47 14.25 -10.25 -0.89
N GLU A 48 13.85 -11.47 -1.26
CA GLU A 48 12.76 -12.22 -0.65
C GLU A 48 12.96 -12.35 0.87
N GLU A 49 14.18 -12.73 1.29
CA GLU A 49 14.51 -12.85 2.71
C GLU A 49 14.38 -11.52 3.47
N LYS A 50 14.85 -10.41 2.89
CA LYS A 50 14.71 -9.08 3.49
C LYS A 50 13.25 -8.64 3.58
N ILE A 51 12.46 -8.88 2.53
CA ILE A 51 11.02 -8.58 2.51
C ILE A 51 10.31 -9.42 3.57
N LYS A 52 10.58 -10.72 3.64
CA LYS A 52 10.00 -11.63 4.64
C LYS A 52 10.26 -11.12 6.06
N GLN A 53 11.49 -10.73 6.38
CA GLN A 53 11.85 -10.18 7.70
C GLN A 53 11.04 -8.93 8.03
N VAL A 54 10.80 -8.03 7.07
CA VAL A 54 9.94 -6.85 7.28
C VAL A 54 8.50 -7.28 7.55
N LEU A 55 7.97 -8.21 6.75
CA LEU A 55 6.59 -8.67 6.89
C LEU A 55 6.36 -9.42 8.20
N SER A 56 7.34 -10.24 8.65
CA SER A 56 7.23 -10.98 9.91
C SER A 56 7.11 -10.07 11.13
N VAL A 57 7.73 -8.90 11.08
CA VAL A 57 7.64 -7.95 12.20
C VAL A 57 6.44 -7.03 12.07
N LEU A 58 6.02 -6.69 10.85
CA LEU A 58 4.77 -5.95 10.64
C LEU A 58 3.56 -6.78 11.05
N ASN A 59 3.63 -8.09 10.87
CA ASN A 59 2.62 -9.09 11.26
C ASN A 59 1.17 -8.58 11.09
N SER A 60 0.89 -7.97 9.93
CA SER A 60 -0.40 -7.30 9.68
C SER A 60 -1.44 -8.27 9.15
N ASP A 61 -2.70 -7.99 9.41
CA ASP A 61 -3.84 -8.82 8.99
C ASP A 61 -4.00 -8.88 7.48
N ILE A 62 -3.70 -7.75 6.79
CA ILE A 62 -3.75 -7.65 5.34
C ILE A 62 -2.55 -6.88 4.82
N PHE A 63 -1.94 -7.44 3.77
CA PHE A 63 -0.93 -6.77 2.96
C PHE A 63 -1.44 -6.61 1.54
N VAL A 64 -1.26 -5.41 0.97
CA VAL A 64 -1.58 -5.13 -0.44
C VAL A 64 -0.30 -4.68 -1.14
N PHE A 65 0.10 -5.46 -2.12
CA PHE A 65 1.36 -5.24 -2.82
C PHE A 65 1.15 -4.75 -4.24
N GLN A 66 2.10 -3.97 -4.72
CA GLN A 66 2.21 -3.54 -6.11
C GLN A 66 3.55 -3.98 -6.69
N GLU A 67 3.61 -4.08 -8.01
CA GLU A 67 4.77 -4.53 -8.78
C GLU A 67 5.26 -5.93 -8.40
N ILE A 68 4.31 -6.86 -8.34
CA ILE A 68 4.52 -8.26 -7.98
C ILE A 68 4.36 -9.15 -9.22
N GLU A 69 5.27 -10.10 -9.38
CA GLU A 69 5.10 -11.22 -10.29
C GLU A 69 4.19 -12.28 -9.66
N GLU A 70 3.44 -13.01 -10.50
CA GLU A 70 2.53 -14.06 -10.03
C GLU A 70 3.28 -15.11 -9.18
N LYS A 71 2.67 -15.55 -8.08
CA LYS A 71 3.21 -16.55 -7.13
C LYS A 71 4.47 -16.13 -6.37
N SER A 72 4.98 -14.93 -6.55
CA SER A 72 6.23 -14.52 -5.90
C SER A 72 6.12 -14.33 -4.38
N LEU A 73 4.90 -14.19 -3.85
CA LEU A 73 4.65 -14.09 -2.40
C LEU A 73 4.29 -15.42 -1.73
N ASP A 74 4.04 -16.49 -2.51
CA ASP A 74 3.51 -17.73 -1.95
C ASP A 74 4.47 -18.39 -0.94
N ASN A 75 5.78 -18.35 -1.24
CA ASN A 75 6.80 -18.87 -0.33
C ASN A 75 6.91 -18.02 0.95
N ILE A 76 6.78 -16.71 0.85
CA ILE A 76 6.76 -15.80 2.01
C ILE A 76 5.53 -16.10 2.86
N ALA A 77 4.35 -16.15 2.28
CA ALA A 77 3.10 -16.44 2.98
C ALA A 77 3.16 -17.79 3.71
N LYS A 78 3.68 -18.83 3.03
CA LYS A 78 3.90 -20.14 3.63
C LYS A 78 4.87 -20.06 4.82
N THR A 79 6.01 -19.39 4.66
CA THR A 79 7.03 -19.30 5.72
C THR A 79 6.48 -18.56 6.94
N LEU A 80 5.79 -17.44 6.76
CA LEU A 80 5.15 -16.70 7.87
C LEU A 80 4.14 -17.57 8.61
N SER A 81 3.38 -18.39 7.87
CA SER A 81 2.43 -19.32 8.48
C SER A 81 3.12 -20.47 9.22
N ASP A 82 4.19 -21.04 8.65
CA ASP A 82 4.99 -22.09 9.29
C ASP A 82 5.70 -21.58 10.56
N GLU A 83 6.04 -20.28 10.62
CA GLU A 83 6.61 -19.59 11.78
C GLU A 83 5.57 -19.24 12.85
N GLY A 84 4.27 -19.50 12.61
CA GLY A 84 3.19 -19.27 13.56
C GLY A 84 2.74 -17.82 13.66
N LEU A 85 3.04 -16.99 12.63
CA LEU A 85 2.66 -15.58 12.58
C LEU A 85 1.25 -15.35 12.03
N GLY A 86 0.51 -16.40 11.70
CA GLY A 86 -0.85 -16.37 11.17
C GLY A 86 -1.08 -17.50 10.17
N SER A 87 -2.19 -17.45 9.45
CA SER A 87 -2.53 -18.39 8.36
C SER A 87 -2.69 -17.63 7.05
N TYR A 88 -1.56 -17.27 6.43
CA TYR A 88 -1.55 -16.36 5.29
C TYR A 88 -1.96 -17.03 3.97
N ARG A 89 -2.82 -16.35 3.23
CA ARG A 89 -3.14 -16.63 1.82
C ARG A 89 -2.78 -15.48 0.92
N THR A 90 -2.56 -15.81 -0.36
CA THR A 90 -2.24 -14.85 -1.42
C THR A 90 -3.25 -14.90 -2.55
N ALA A 91 -3.53 -13.75 -3.15
CA ALA A 91 -4.26 -13.64 -4.40
C ALA A 91 -3.60 -12.57 -5.28
N TYR A 92 -3.64 -12.79 -6.59
CA TYR A 92 -2.96 -11.94 -7.57
C TYR A 92 -3.94 -11.44 -8.63
N GLY A 93 -3.79 -10.20 -9.05
CA GLY A 93 -4.39 -9.70 -10.27
C GLY A 93 -3.87 -10.47 -11.50
N THR A 94 -4.65 -10.51 -12.54
CA THR A 94 -4.31 -11.17 -13.80
C THR A 94 -3.68 -10.21 -14.82
N THR A 95 -3.88 -8.90 -14.61
CA THR A 95 -3.35 -7.83 -15.47
C THR A 95 -2.05 -7.24 -14.92
N GLY A 96 -1.34 -6.48 -15.76
CA GLY A 96 -0.09 -5.82 -15.39
C GLY A 96 1.20 -6.64 -15.63
N GLY A 97 1.08 -7.89 -16.10
CA GLY A 97 2.25 -8.74 -16.39
C GLY A 97 3.14 -8.97 -15.16
N GLN A 98 4.34 -8.43 -15.16
CA GLN A 98 5.28 -8.49 -14.03
C GLN A 98 5.03 -7.41 -12.97
N GLN A 99 4.02 -6.58 -13.13
CA GLN A 99 3.67 -5.49 -12.20
C GLN A 99 2.25 -5.66 -11.66
N ARG A 100 1.88 -6.87 -11.31
CA ARG A 100 0.55 -7.18 -10.78
C ARG A 100 0.32 -6.51 -9.43
N ILE A 101 -0.93 -6.39 -9.06
CA ILE A 101 -1.36 -6.14 -7.69
C ILE A 101 -1.58 -7.50 -7.03
N ALA A 102 -1.18 -7.63 -5.77
CA ALA A 102 -1.45 -8.82 -4.98
C ALA A 102 -2.00 -8.44 -3.60
N ILE A 103 -2.81 -9.32 -3.03
CA ILE A 103 -3.30 -9.24 -1.65
C ILE A 103 -2.83 -10.49 -0.92
N MET A 104 -2.25 -10.32 0.27
CA MET A 104 -1.94 -11.39 1.21
C MET A 104 -2.66 -11.08 2.52
N TRP A 105 -3.37 -12.06 3.09
CA TRP A 105 -4.14 -11.82 4.31
C TRP A 105 -4.09 -13.03 5.25
N ASP A 106 -4.21 -12.75 6.55
CA ASP A 106 -4.29 -13.77 7.57
C ASP A 106 -5.75 -14.27 7.73
N MET A 107 -5.98 -15.54 7.40
CA MET A 107 -7.31 -16.17 7.48
C MET A 107 -7.79 -16.42 8.91
N GLU A 108 -6.92 -16.35 9.89
CA GLU A 108 -7.35 -16.48 11.29
C GLU A 108 -8.20 -15.29 11.71
N TRP A 109 -7.87 -14.09 11.21
CA TRP A 109 -8.52 -12.84 11.54
C TRP A 109 -9.46 -12.33 10.45
N VAL A 110 -9.07 -12.48 9.19
CA VAL A 110 -9.78 -11.89 8.05
C VAL A 110 -10.24 -12.97 7.08
N ARG A 111 -11.51 -12.98 6.74
CA ARG A 111 -12.08 -13.90 5.75
C ARG A 111 -12.54 -13.14 4.52
N SER A 112 -12.17 -13.60 3.35
CA SER A 112 -12.81 -13.14 2.12
C SER A 112 -14.23 -13.68 2.05
N LYS A 113 -15.21 -12.83 1.81
CA LYS A 113 -16.62 -13.20 1.63
C LYS A 113 -16.92 -13.62 0.20
N ASP A 114 -16.13 -13.13 -0.74
CA ASP A 114 -16.21 -13.43 -2.17
C ASP A 114 -14.81 -13.73 -2.73
N ASP A 115 -14.76 -14.24 -3.96
CA ASP A 115 -13.51 -14.41 -4.68
C ASP A 115 -12.84 -13.06 -4.91
N ILE A 116 -11.54 -13.01 -4.68
CA ILE A 116 -10.72 -11.83 -5.00
C ILE A 116 -10.62 -11.71 -6.51
N LYS A 117 -11.03 -10.56 -7.05
CA LYS A 117 -11.12 -10.34 -8.49
C LYS A 117 -10.73 -8.93 -8.90
N GLU A 118 -10.37 -8.78 -10.14
CA GLU A 118 -10.15 -7.47 -10.73
C GLU A 118 -11.48 -6.76 -10.96
N LEU A 119 -11.56 -5.50 -10.54
CA LEU A 119 -12.65 -4.60 -10.90
C LEU A 119 -12.49 -4.19 -12.35
N PHE A 120 -13.62 -4.04 -13.02
CA PHE A 120 -13.75 -3.65 -14.41
C PHE A 120 -13.22 -4.74 -15.37
N GLY A 121 -13.58 -4.62 -16.64
CA GLY A 121 -13.03 -5.43 -17.71
C GLY A 121 -11.82 -4.74 -18.33
N LYS A 122 -10.92 -5.50 -18.92
CA LYS A 122 -9.85 -4.96 -19.77
C LYS A 122 -10.47 -4.08 -20.87
N ASN A 123 -9.91 -2.92 -21.12
CA ASN A 123 -10.40 -1.92 -22.06
C ASN A 123 -11.83 -1.39 -21.77
N ALA A 124 -12.32 -1.57 -20.54
CA ALA A 124 -13.62 -1.01 -20.14
C ALA A 124 -13.67 0.52 -20.20
N VAL A 125 -12.51 1.17 -20.01
CA VAL A 125 -12.32 2.61 -20.20
C VAL A 125 -10.95 2.82 -20.86
N THR A 126 -10.92 3.50 -22.00
CA THR A 126 -9.70 3.83 -22.73
C THR A 126 -9.56 5.33 -22.91
N ILE A 127 -8.33 5.81 -23.02
CA ILE A 127 -8.04 7.16 -23.48
C ILE A 127 -8.17 7.24 -25.01
N PRO A 128 -8.21 8.44 -25.62
CA PRO A 128 -8.41 8.60 -27.07
C PRO A 128 -7.40 7.85 -27.94
N SER A 129 -6.19 7.58 -27.45
CA SER A 129 -5.19 6.77 -28.16
C SER A 129 -5.47 5.25 -28.12
N GLY A 130 -6.55 4.81 -27.48
CA GLY A 130 -6.92 3.42 -27.32
C GLY A 130 -6.22 2.67 -26.19
N LYS A 131 -5.36 3.32 -25.41
CA LYS A 131 -4.74 2.71 -24.23
C LYS A 131 -5.75 2.57 -23.11
N ASP A 132 -5.69 1.45 -22.39
CA ASP A 132 -6.51 1.23 -21.20
C ASP A 132 -6.18 2.26 -20.11
N VAL A 133 -7.21 2.75 -19.45
CA VAL A 133 -7.10 3.69 -18.33
C VAL A 133 -6.38 3.03 -17.14
N PHE A 134 -6.60 1.72 -16.95
CA PHE A 134 -5.93 0.93 -15.93
C PHE A 134 -4.88 -0.01 -16.55
N PRO A 135 -3.59 0.35 -16.56
CA PRO A 135 -2.53 -0.58 -16.99
C PRO A 135 -2.50 -1.87 -16.17
N ARG A 136 -2.98 -1.81 -14.94
CA ARG A 136 -3.27 -2.92 -14.02
C ARG A 136 -4.67 -2.66 -13.48
N LEU A 137 -5.56 -3.62 -13.65
CA LEU A 137 -6.92 -3.48 -13.13
C LEU A 137 -6.90 -3.48 -11.59
N PRO A 138 -7.70 -2.62 -10.94
CA PRO A 138 -7.81 -2.61 -9.50
C PRO A 138 -8.20 -3.99 -8.97
N LEU A 139 -7.51 -4.47 -7.93
CA LEU A 139 -7.79 -5.77 -7.32
C LEU A 139 -8.73 -5.58 -6.12
N TRP A 140 -9.92 -6.14 -6.22
CA TRP A 140 -10.99 -5.99 -5.26
C TRP A 140 -11.22 -7.26 -4.45
N SER A 141 -11.56 -7.09 -3.17
CA SER A 141 -12.08 -8.13 -2.30
C SER A 141 -13.12 -7.56 -1.33
N TYR A 142 -14.05 -8.42 -0.93
CA TYR A 142 -14.96 -8.14 0.17
C TYR A 142 -14.56 -9.00 1.36
N PHE A 143 -14.09 -8.34 2.42
CA PHE A 143 -13.55 -8.97 3.61
C PHE A 143 -14.51 -8.85 4.80
N TYR A 144 -14.38 -9.81 5.70
CA TYR A 144 -14.92 -9.78 7.03
C TYR A 144 -13.79 -9.99 8.04
N CYS A 145 -13.58 -9.01 8.93
CA CYS A 145 -12.65 -9.12 10.04
C CYS A 145 -13.38 -9.60 11.29
N LYS A 146 -12.86 -10.63 11.92
CA LYS A 146 -13.44 -11.16 13.17
C LYS A 146 -13.22 -10.16 14.31
N SER A 147 -14.15 -10.08 15.24
CA SER A 147 -13.91 -9.42 16.51
C SER A 147 -13.43 -10.45 17.53
N THR A 148 -12.41 -10.11 18.28
CA THR A 148 -11.88 -10.90 19.40
C THR A 148 -12.66 -10.67 20.68
N VAL A 149 -13.35 -9.54 20.79
CA VAL A 149 -14.11 -9.18 21.98
C VAL A 149 -15.43 -9.93 22.00
N SER A 150 -15.65 -10.74 23.03
CA SER A 150 -16.93 -11.44 23.24
C SER A 150 -18.10 -10.45 23.19
N ASN A 151 -19.12 -10.74 22.38
CA ASN A 151 -20.30 -9.92 22.12
C ASN A 151 -20.10 -8.70 21.16
N LYS A 152 -18.94 -8.50 20.56
CA LYS A 152 -18.78 -7.52 19.47
C LYS A 152 -18.93 -8.23 18.11
N ARG A 153 -19.60 -7.56 17.18
CA ARG A 153 -19.68 -8.05 15.81
C ARG A 153 -18.38 -7.74 15.10
N GLY A 154 -17.93 -8.64 14.25
CA GLY A 154 -16.86 -8.36 13.31
C GLY A 154 -17.27 -7.26 12.32
N PHE A 155 -16.32 -6.82 11.56
CA PHE A 155 -16.38 -5.72 10.64
C PHE A 155 -16.24 -6.23 9.22
N ASP A 156 -17.15 -5.86 8.34
CA ASP A 156 -17.03 -6.17 6.91
C ASP A 156 -16.77 -4.91 6.09
N PHE A 157 -15.98 -5.06 5.05
CA PHE A 157 -15.54 -3.95 4.22
C PHE A 157 -15.07 -4.41 2.85
N GLN A 158 -15.16 -3.52 1.89
CA GLN A 158 -14.55 -3.71 0.59
C GLN A 158 -13.13 -3.14 0.58
N LEU A 159 -12.20 -3.90 0.02
CA LEU A 159 -10.80 -3.48 -0.17
C LEU A 159 -10.49 -3.42 -1.66
N VAL A 160 -9.89 -2.33 -2.11
CA VAL A 160 -9.44 -2.15 -3.49
C VAL A 160 -7.95 -1.80 -3.50
N GLY A 161 -7.14 -2.74 -3.93
CA GLY A 161 -5.72 -2.51 -4.21
C GLY A 161 -5.53 -1.81 -5.55
N LEU A 162 -4.73 -0.76 -5.57
CA LEU A 162 -4.47 0.10 -6.73
C LEU A 162 -3.00 0.15 -7.11
N HIS A 163 -2.74 0.23 -8.41
CA HIS A 163 -1.46 0.65 -8.96
C HIS A 163 -1.73 1.43 -10.25
N LEU A 164 -1.88 2.73 -10.12
CA LEU A 164 -2.26 3.60 -11.20
C LEU A 164 -1.07 3.93 -12.11
N LYS A 165 -1.34 4.62 -13.22
CA LYS A 165 -0.31 4.94 -14.21
C LYS A 165 0.76 5.85 -13.62
N SER A 166 2.03 5.52 -13.85
CA SER A 166 3.18 6.30 -13.38
C SER A 166 3.22 7.72 -13.99
N GLN A 167 3.91 8.64 -13.30
CA GLN A 167 4.07 10.04 -13.75
C GLN A 167 5.02 10.18 -14.96
N MET A 168 5.71 9.11 -15.36
CA MET A 168 6.70 9.17 -16.44
C MET A 168 6.00 9.18 -17.79
N ASP A 169 5.48 10.34 -18.21
CA ASP A 169 4.94 10.54 -19.55
C ASP A 169 6.06 10.48 -20.60
N LYS A 170 6.22 9.32 -21.21
CA LYS A 170 7.19 9.10 -22.26
C LYS A 170 6.75 9.71 -23.60
N SER A 171 5.48 10.02 -23.76
CA SER A 171 4.89 10.59 -24.98
C SER A 171 5.04 12.12 -25.00
N GLY A 172 5.14 12.76 -23.82
CA GLY A 172 5.18 14.21 -23.67
C GLY A 172 3.86 14.93 -24.01
N ILE A 173 2.75 14.18 -24.16
CA ILE A 173 1.43 14.72 -24.56
C ILE A 173 0.37 14.64 -23.47
N GLY A 174 0.77 14.37 -22.22
CA GLY A 174 -0.14 14.34 -21.07
C GLY A 174 -1.04 13.11 -20.99
N GLU A 175 -0.80 12.06 -21.78
CA GLU A 175 -1.62 10.84 -21.76
C GLU A 175 -1.58 10.14 -20.41
N ASP A 176 -0.44 10.13 -19.74
CA ASP A 176 -0.30 9.47 -18.44
C ASP A 176 -1.12 10.19 -17.35
N GLU A 177 -1.20 11.52 -17.38
CA GLU A 177 -2.07 12.31 -16.51
C GLU A 177 -3.54 12.07 -16.84
N LEU A 178 -3.90 12.01 -18.13
CA LEU A 178 -5.25 11.70 -18.56
C LEU A 178 -5.68 10.30 -18.10
N GLN A 179 -4.79 9.29 -18.19
CA GLN A 179 -5.08 7.96 -17.68
C GLN A 179 -5.40 7.99 -16.18
N ARG A 180 -4.58 8.69 -15.36
CA ARG A 180 -4.83 8.83 -13.91
C ARG A 180 -6.15 9.57 -13.62
N THR A 181 -6.43 10.64 -14.36
CA THR A 181 -7.66 11.42 -14.20
C THR A 181 -8.90 10.58 -14.50
N LEU A 182 -8.90 9.84 -15.61
CA LEU A 182 -10.03 8.97 -15.97
C LEU A 182 -10.15 7.76 -15.03
N ALA A 183 -9.02 7.24 -14.53
CA ALA A 183 -9.03 6.20 -13.49
C ALA A 183 -9.71 6.71 -12.22
N ALA A 184 -9.38 7.92 -11.77
CA ALA A 184 -10.00 8.53 -10.61
C ALA A 184 -11.51 8.74 -10.80
N VAL A 185 -11.93 9.22 -11.96
CA VAL A 185 -13.36 9.38 -12.29
C VAL A 185 -14.07 8.02 -12.26
N LYS A 186 -13.50 6.99 -12.90
CA LYS A 186 -14.10 5.65 -12.94
C LYS A 186 -14.22 5.02 -11.56
N LEU A 187 -13.18 5.15 -10.73
CA LEU A 187 -13.17 4.65 -9.35
C LEU A 187 -14.17 5.39 -8.46
N SER A 188 -14.23 6.73 -8.57
CA SER A 188 -15.16 7.52 -7.78
C SER A 188 -16.63 7.24 -8.17
N ASP A 189 -16.90 7.03 -9.46
CA ASP A 189 -18.23 6.65 -9.94
C ASP A 189 -18.62 5.27 -9.44
N TRP A 190 -17.73 4.29 -9.55
CA TRP A 190 -17.94 2.94 -9.00
C TRP A 190 -18.20 2.97 -7.50
N LEU A 191 -17.39 3.72 -6.76
CA LEU A 191 -17.53 3.86 -5.31
C LEU A 191 -18.91 4.38 -4.91
N MET A 192 -19.45 5.36 -5.65
CA MET A 192 -20.74 5.99 -5.34
C MET A 192 -21.95 5.21 -5.85
N LYS A 193 -21.79 4.39 -6.88
CA LYS A 193 -22.93 3.70 -7.53
C LYS A 193 -22.97 2.21 -7.19
N ASP A 194 -21.84 1.54 -7.31
CA ASP A 194 -21.79 0.07 -7.25
C ASP A 194 -21.35 -0.41 -5.87
N ALA A 195 -20.24 0.12 -5.35
CA ALA A 195 -19.70 -0.28 -4.05
C ALA A 195 -20.69 0.01 -2.92
N SER A 196 -21.31 1.17 -2.91
CA SER A 196 -22.26 1.58 -1.88
C SER A 196 -23.53 0.71 -1.81
N ASN A 197 -23.85 0.00 -2.90
CA ASN A 197 -24.98 -0.95 -2.91
C ASN A 197 -24.61 -2.29 -2.27
N LEU A 198 -23.32 -2.67 -2.25
CA LEU A 198 -22.85 -3.90 -1.62
C LEU A 198 -22.53 -3.66 -0.15
N ASP A 199 -21.75 -2.63 0.13
CA ASP A 199 -21.39 -2.19 1.48
C ASP A 199 -20.94 -0.73 1.45
N SER A 200 -21.32 0.03 2.49
CA SER A 200 -20.91 1.43 2.62
C SER A 200 -19.42 1.60 2.91
N ASP A 201 -18.76 0.52 3.26
CA ASP A 201 -17.45 0.49 3.90
C ASP A 201 -16.39 0.04 2.92
N THR A 202 -15.72 1.02 2.32
CA THR A 202 -14.74 0.77 1.27
C THR A 202 -13.42 1.46 1.57
N ILE A 203 -12.34 0.72 1.37
CA ILE A 203 -10.95 1.17 1.51
C ILE A 203 -10.28 1.03 0.14
N LEU A 204 -9.84 2.13 -0.45
CA LEU A 204 -9.00 2.15 -1.64
C LEU A 204 -7.58 2.51 -1.22
N LEU A 205 -6.62 1.69 -1.59
CA LEU A 205 -5.22 1.91 -1.20
C LEU A 205 -4.25 1.38 -2.26
N GLY A 206 -3.06 1.95 -2.30
CA GLY A 206 -2.01 1.50 -3.19
C GLY A 206 -1.15 2.65 -3.72
N ASP A 207 -0.41 2.36 -4.78
CA ASP A 207 0.39 3.34 -5.48
C ASP A 207 -0.47 4.12 -6.49
N TRP A 208 -0.82 5.35 -6.11
CA TRP A 208 -1.59 6.27 -6.94
C TRP A 208 -0.69 7.07 -7.90
N ASN A 209 0.61 6.97 -7.71
CA ASN A 209 1.63 7.64 -8.52
C ASN A 209 1.60 9.18 -8.53
N GLU A 210 0.79 9.80 -7.68
CA GLU A 210 0.78 11.25 -7.46
C GLU A 210 0.32 11.57 -6.03
N PRO A 211 0.74 12.74 -5.48
CA PRO A 211 0.30 13.17 -4.16
C PRO A 211 -1.20 13.52 -4.13
N PRO A 212 -1.82 13.59 -2.94
CA PRO A 212 -3.28 13.80 -2.81
C PRO A 212 -3.76 15.13 -3.39
N GLU A 213 -2.89 16.11 -3.52
CA GLU A 213 -3.20 17.44 -4.09
C GLU A 213 -3.18 17.46 -5.63
N ALA A 214 -2.73 16.39 -6.27
CA ALA A 214 -2.60 16.36 -7.73
C ALA A 214 -3.94 16.58 -8.46
N PRO A 215 -3.94 17.32 -9.60
CA PRO A 215 -5.17 17.57 -10.36
C PRO A 215 -5.94 16.33 -10.75
N ALA A 216 -5.25 15.23 -11.02
CA ALA A 216 -5.86 13.95 -11.38
C ALA A 216 -6.91 13.46 -10.36
N TRP A 217 -6.81 13.84 -9.10
CA TRP A 217 -7.70 13.37 -8.02
C TRP A 217 -8.89 14.32 -7.74
N GLU A 218 -9.24 15.23 -8.66
CA GLU A 218 -10.32 16.19 -8.43
C GLU A 218 -11.67 15.53 -8.14
N SER A 219 -11.99 14.40 -8.77
CA SER A 219 -13.21 13.64 -8.49
C SER A 219 -13.27 13.17 -7.01
N PHE A 220 -12.18 12.68 -6.46
CA PHE A 220 -12.09 12.27 -5.06
C PHE A 220 -12.08 13.48 -4.11
N ARG A 221 -11.37 14.56 -4.43
CA ARG A 221 -11.41 15.79 -3.62
C ARG A 221 -12.80 16.40 -3.53
N ARG A 222 -13.60 16.32 -4.62
CA ARG A 222 -15.01 16.72 -4.59
C ARG A 222 -15.80 15.85 -3.62
N LEU A 223 -15.65 14.53 -3.67
CA LEU A 223 -16.29 13.61 -2.72
C LEU A 223 -15.82 13.86 -1.27
N GLU A 224 -14.57 14.24 -1.07
CA GLU A 224 -14.07 14.59 0.27
C GLU A 224 -14.69 15.88 0.80
N LYS A 225 -14.84 16.91 -0.04
CA LYS A 225 -15.59 18.16 0.31
C LYS A 225 -17.06 17.85 0.65
N GLU A 226 -17.66 16.89 -0.05
CA GLU A 226 -19.03 16.40 0.22
C GLU A 226 -19.07 15.44 1.44
N LYS A 227 -17.97 15.19 2.10
CA LYS A 227 -17.82 14.27 3.25
C LYS A 227 -18.23 12.83 2.95
N LYS A 228 -18.15 12.40 1.71
CA LYS A 228 -18.44 11.03 1.27
C LYS A 228 -17.22 10.11 1.39
N VAL A 229 -16.04 10.67 1.22
CA VAL A 229 -14.77 9.98 1.36
C VAL A 229 -13.80 10.80 2.18
N LYS A 230 -12.68 10.21 2.57
CA LYS A 230 -11.56 10.88 3.23
C LYS A 230 -10.25 10.32 2.71
N PHE A 231 -9.33 11.19 2.30
CA PHE A 231 -7.93 10.84 2.18
C PHE A 231 -7.32 10.68 3.58
N LEU A 232 -6.76 9.52 3.86
CA LEU A 232 -6.05 9.30 5.11
C LEU A 232 -4.70 9.98 5.04
N LYS A 233 -4.46 10.86 6.00
CA LYS A 233 -3.16 11.51 6.14
C LYS A 233 -2.17 10.54 6.75
N ILE A 234 -0.98 10.48 6.19
CA ILE A 234 0.16 9.82 6.81
C ILE A 234 0.64 10.74 7.94
N ASN A 235 0.54 10.27 9.18
CA ASN A 235 0.95 11.01 10.38
C ASN A 235 2.47 10.91 10.59
N ASP A 236 3.25 11.19 9.56
CA ASP A 236 4.70 11.12 9.61
C ASP A 236 5.32 12.48 9.29
N GLN A 237 6.40 12.83 10.02
CA GLN A 237 7.09 14.11 9.86
C GLN A 237 7.70 14.34 8.47
N SER A 238 7.81 13.31 7.65
CA SER A 238 8.52 13.37 6.37
C SER A 238 7.65 13.34 5.13
N ASN A 239 6.35 13.03 5.24
CA ASN A 239 5.38 13.07 4.15
C ASN A 239 5.83 12.43 2.82
N PHE A 240 6.59 11.32 2.84
CA PHE A 240 6.92 10.60 1.63
C PHE A 240 6.82 9.08 1.83
N SER A 241 6.41 8.38 0.79
CA SER A 241 6.35 6.93 0.72
C SER A 241 7.27 6.35 -0.38
N HIS A 242 7.63 7.15 -1.37
CA HIS A 242 8.51 6.77 -2.48
C HIS A 242 9.83 7.55 -2.41
N LEU A 243 10.95 6.81 -2.49
CA LEU A 243 12.30 7.35 -2.46
C LEU A 243 12.71 7.94 -3.81
N TYR A 244 12.66 9.25 -3.92
CA TYR A 244 13.17 9.97 -5.08
C TYR A 244 14.04 11.13 -4.62
N TYR A 245 15.30 10.81 -4.28
CA TYR A 245 16.22 11.76 -3.69
C TYR A 245 16.59 12.90 -4.63
N ARG A 246 16.10 14.09 -4.37
CA ARG A 246 16.55 15.36 -4.99
C ARG A 246 17.60 16.04 -4.14
N ASN A 247 17.35 16.17 -2.86
CA ASN A 247 18.24 16.70 -1.82
C ASN A 247 17.75 16.24 -0.44
N ARG A 248 18.43 16.65 0.64
CA ARG A 248 18.10 16.21 2.01
C ARG A 248 16.70 16.65 2.46
N ASN A 249 16.24 17.81 2.01
CA ASN A 249 14.93 18.35 2.37
C ASN A 249 13.81 17.78 1.47
N ASN A 250 14.17 17.10 0.38
CA ASN A 250 13.24 16.46 -0.53
C ASN A 250 13.78 15.06 -0.90
N PRO A 251 13.67 14.09 0.04
CA PRO A 251 14.18 12.73 -0.17
C PRO A 251 13.23 11.84 -0.96
N GLY A 252 11.97 12.27 -1.17
CA GLY A 252 10.97 11.46 -1.83
C GLY A 252 9.67 12.18 -2.11
N SER A 253 8.68 11.42 -2.55
CA SER A 253 7.33 11.88 -2.88
C SER A 253 6.29 11.00 -2.15
N LEU A 254 5.13 11.56 -1.85
CA LEU A 254 3.99 10.80 -1.32
C LEU A 254 3.18 10.28 -2.51
N LEU A 255 3.32 9.01 -2.84
CA LEU A 255 2.64 8.35 -3.97
C LEU A 255 1.66 7.26 -3.52
N ASP A 256 1.87 6.70 -2.33
CA ASP A 256 1.07 5.64 -1.76
C ASP A 256 -0.04 6.24 -0.91
N LEU A 257 -1.26 6.26 -1.45
CA LEU A 257 -2.41 6.92 -0.84
C LEU A 257 -3.45 5.91 -0.35
N LYS A 258 -4.26 6.35 0.59
CA LYS A 258 -5.44 5.64 1.08
C LYS A 258 -6.65 6.56 1.10
N VAL A 259 -7.74 6.07 0.52
CA VAL A 259 -9.05 6.72 0.55
C VAL A 259 -10.05 5.77 1.18
N ILE A 260 -10.84 6.28 2.11
CA ILE A 260 -11.91 5.52 2.77
C ILE A 260 -13.24 6.22 2.60
N THR A 261 -14.32 5.46 2.64
CA THR A 261 -15.66 6.03 2.71
C THR A 261 -15.93 6.70 4.06
N SER A 262 -16.76 7.72 4.07
CA SER A 262 -16.94 8.65 5.21
C SER A 262 -17.40 8.02 6.52
N PRO A 263 -18.24 6.98 6.57
CA PRO A 263 -18.67 6.40 7.85
C PRO A 263 -17.53 6.00 8.77
N TYR A 264 -16.42 5.49 8.22
CA TYR A 264 -15.22 5.06 8.98
C TYR A 264 -14.29 6.17 9.37
N ALA A 265 -14.36 7.32 8.73
CA ALA A 265 -13.50 8.45 9.07
C ALA A 265 -13.60 8.87 10.55
N LYS A 266 -14.65 8.43 11.25
CA LYS A 266 -14.86 8.68 12.69
C LYS A 266 -14.20 7.63 13.59
N GLU A 267 -14.00 6.41 13.07
CA GLU A 267 -13.55 5.24 13.82
C GLU A 267 -12.07 4.93 13.63
N LEU A 268 -11.48 5.57 12.61
CA LEU A 268 -10.03 5.51 12.42
C LEU A 268 -9.34 6.09 13.65
N ASN A 269 -8.77 5.21 14.45
CA ASN A 269 -7.68 5.64 15.30
C ASN A 269 -6.66 6.32 14.39
N LYS A 270 -6.20 7.50 14.81
CA LYS A 270 -5.31 8.39 14.05
C LYS A 270 -3.92 7.80 13.82
N VAL A 271 -3.84 6.49 13.66
CA VAL A 271 -2.59 5.76 13.61
C VAL A 271 -2.41 5.21 12.22
N GLY A 272 -1.68 5.92 11.40
CA GLY A 272 -1.18 5.47 10.12
C GLY A 272 0.13 6.17 9.85
N GLY A 273 1.05 5.51 9.23
CA GLY A 273 2.36 6.09 8.96
C GLY A 273 3.14 5.29 7.92
N THR A 274 4.17 5.95 7.40
CA THR A 274 5.17 5.30 6.57
C THR A 274 6.23 4.70 7.48
N ILE A 275 6.47 3.41 7.32
CA ILE A 275 7.54 2.72 8.01
C ILE A 275 8.83 3.02 7.27
N ARG A 276 9.76 3.70 7.90
CA ARG A 276 11.04 4.09 7.30
C ARG A 276 12.20 3.31 7.89
N TRP A 277 13.21 3.13 7.06
CA TRP A 277 14.48 2.60 7.51
C TRP A 277 15.16 3.61 8.44
N LEU A 278 15.43 3.26 9.72
CA LEU A 278 16.15 4.15 10.65
C LEU A 278 17.49 4.62 10.07
N ALA A 279 18.19 3.69 9.41
CA ALA A 279 19.43 4.02 8.71
C ALA A 279 19.25 5.10 7.62
N LEU A 280 18.04 5.23 7.05
CA LEU A 280 17.72 6.29 6.10
C LEU A 280 17.57 7.64 6.79
N ASP A 281 16.88 7.70 7.92
CA ASP A 281 16.74 8.95 8.69
C ASP A 281 18.09 9.44 9.20
N ASP A 282 18.92 8.55 9.74
CA ASP A 282 20.29 8.88 10.16
C ASP A 282 21.15 9.34 8.99
N LEU A 283 21.01 8.69 7.83
CA LEU A 283 21.69 9.07 6.63
C LEU A 283 21.30 10.48 6.16
N LEU A 284 19.99 10.79 6.15
CA LEU A 284 19.48 12.11 5.75
C LEU A 284 19.92 13.23 6.71
N LYS A 285 20.06 12.91 7.99
CA LYS A 285 20.56 13.84 9.04
C LYS A 285 22.09 13.93 9.10
N SER A 286 22.80 12.99 8.47
CA SER A 286 24.28 12.94 8.52
C SER A 286 24.95 14.09 7.78
N ASN A 287 26.21 14.37 8.10
CA ASN A 287 27.04 15.39 7.40
C ASN A 287 27.70 14.87 6.13
N LYS A 288 27.33 13.66 5.62
CA LYS A 288 27.93 13.09 4.41
C LYS A 288 27.61 13.94 3.18
N ALA A 289 28.52 13.98 2.21
CA ALA A 289 28.27 14.69 0.95
C ALA A 289 27.02 14.18 0.22
N ALA A 290 26.29 15.05 -0.48
CA ALA A 290 25.04 14.72 -1.17
C ALA A 290 25.18 13.55 -2.14
N GLY A 291 26.30 13.44 -2.86
CA GLY A 291 26.57 12.32 -3.77
C GLY A 291 26.69 10.97 -3.05
N VAL A 292 27.24 10.95 -1.84
CA VAL A 292 27.34 9.74 -1.00
C VAL A 292 25.95 9.32 -0.52
N VAL A 293 25.15 10.28 -0.06
CA VAL A 293 23.76 10.03 0.35
C VAL A 293 22.94 9.44 -0.79
N LYS A 294 23.02 10.04 -1.98
CA LYS A 294 22.36 9.54 -3.20
C LYS A 294 22.77 8.11 -3.55
N LYS A 295 24.06 7.80 -3.45
CA LYS A 295 24.58 6.44 -3.72
C LYS A 295 23.96 5.42 -2.76
N ILE A 296 23.96 5.71 -1.47
CA ILE A 296 23.39 4.82 -0.45
C ILE A 296 21.88 4.62 -0.65
N ILE A 297 21.13 5.67 -0.95
CA ILE A 297 19.70 5.57 -1.28
C ILE A 297 19.48 4.68 -2.50
N ASN A 298 20.30 4.78 -3.53
CA ASN A 298 20.21 3.91 -4.70
C ASN A 298 20.51 2.43 -4.37
N GLU A 299 21.40 2.16 -3.42
CA GLU A 299 21.67 0.81 -2.92
C GLU A 299 20.45 0.25 -2.16
N ILE A 300 19.82 1.04 -1.28
CA ILE A 300 18.57 0.68 -0.59
C ILE A 300 17.48 0.32 -1.61
N LYS A 301 17.29 1.18 -2.61
CA LYS A 301 16.31 0.97 -3.69
C LYS A 301 16.57 -0.32 -4.48
N LYS A 302 17.81 -0.70 -4.66
CA LYS A 302 18.21 -1.92 -5.37
C LYS A 302 18.00 -3.17 -4.50
N GLU A 303 18.32 -3.09 -3.22
CA GLU A 303 18.33 -4.24 -2.33
C GLU A 303 16.96 -4.58 -1.74
N ILE A 304 16.05 -3.60 -1.63
CA ILE A 304 14.72 -3.79 -1.06
C ILE A 304 13.66 -3.28 -2.04
N THR A 305 13.39 -1.98 -2.02
CA THR A 305 12.48 -1.28 -2.92
C THR A 305 12.65 0.23 -2.79
N ASP A 306 12.12 0.99 -3.73
CA ASP A 306 12.05 2.45 -3.66
C ASP A 306 10.79 2.98 -2.98
N HIS A 307 9.90 2.12 -2.53
CA HIS A 307 8.75 2.48 -1.72
C HIS A 307 8.91 2.03 -0.27
N MET A 308 8.32 2.79 0.65
CA MET A 308 8.19 2.44 2.05
C MET A 308 6.87 1.72 2.28
N PRO A 309 6.80 0.71 3.16
CA PRO A 309 5.52 0.17 3.57
C PRO A 309 4.69 1.25 4.28
N VAL A 310 3.41 1.31 3.97
CA VAL A 310 2.47 2.25 4.60
C VAL A 310 1.43 1.47 5.39
N LEU A 311 1.52 1.56 6.70
CA LEU A 311 0.61 0.91 7.65
C LEU A 311 -0.61 1.81 7.92
N THR A 312 -1.77 1.19 8.06
CA THR A 312 -2.98 1.82 8.58
C THR A 312 -3.67 0.87 9.53
N ARG A 313 -4.02 1.36 10.71
CA ARG A 313 -4.72 0.63 11.75
C ARG A 313 -6.14 1.13 11.90
N PHE A 314 -7.10 0.22 11.89
CA PHE A 314 -8.53 0.49 12.07
C PHE A 314 -8.99 -0.12 13.38
N GLY A 315 -9.63 0.69 14.23
CA GLY A 315 -10.25 0.18 15.45
C GLY A 315 -11.49 -0.66 15.13
N LEU A 316 -11.58 -1.85 15.72
CA LEU A 316 -12.72 -2.74 15.57
C LEU A 316 -13.86 -2.44 16.56
N ASP A 317 -13.66 -1.46 17.44
CA ASP A 317 -14.62 -1.08 18.48
C ASP A 317 -15.74 -0.22 17.91
N GLN A 318 -16.65 -0.83 17.17
CA GLN A 318 -17.87 -0.17 16.72
C GLN A 318 -18.89 -0.13 17.88
N LYS A 319 -18.91 0.98 18.61
CA LYS A 319 -20.08 1.28 19.42
C LYS A 319 -21.27 1.47 18.49
N LYS A 320 -22.21 0.50 18.49
CA LYS A 320 -23.51 0.73 17.86
C LYS A 320 -24.09 2.02 18.43
N LYS A 321 -24.40 2.97 17.53
CA LYS A 321 -25.38 4.00 17.83
C LYS A 321 -26.79 3.44 17.74
#